data_9154131dd5b399189a99bed1f74f7ac2
#
_entry.id   9154131dd5b399189a99bed1f74f7ac2
#
_cell.length_a   1.000
_cell.length_b   1.000
_cell.length_c   1.000
_cell.angle_alpha   90.00
_cell.angle_beta   90.00
_cell.angle_gamma   90.00
#
_symmetry.space_group_name_H-M   'P 1'
#
loop_
_entity.id
_entity.type
_entity.pdbx_description
1 polymer ?
#
loop_
_entity_poly.entity_id
_entity_poly.type
_entity_poly.pdbx_seq_one_letter_code
_entity_poly.pdbx_strand_id
1 'polypeptide(L)'
;MRDGQPLWTCTGCGRTFANRNQTHSCAPLGSVDAHFAGCGPAVRETFDAVLAAVRACGPVDVLPERTRIALHVRMSFAAFMPRRRWLDGHLVLARRIDSPRFRRVEIYSPRNVLHAFRLMVPGEVDAEFTAYLAEAYLVGAQEHLRRGPGTR
;
A
#
# COMPACT_ATOMS: atom_id res chain seq x y z
N MET A 1 -13.68 -18.56 1.20
CA MET A 1 -12.41 -18.15 1.82
C MET A 1 -11.54 -17.51 0.77
N ARG A 2 -11.26 -16.24 0.97
CA ARG A 2 -10.49 -15.49 -0.03
C ARG A 2 -9.05 -15.95 -0.14
N ASP A 3 -8.46 -16.31 0.97
CA ASP A 3 -7.08 -16.73 1.02
C ASP A 3 -6.83 -18.07 0.30
N GLY A 4 -7.88 -18.85 0.10
CA GLY A 4 -7.76 -20.12 -0.62
C GLY A 4 -7.98 -20.01 -2.13
N GLN A 5 -8.36 -18.83 -2.62
CA GLN A 5 -8.62 -18.67 -4.05
C GLN A 5 -7.34 -18.39 -4.84
N PRO A 6 -7.16 -19.03 -6.01
CA PRO A 6 -5.99 -18.75 -6.85
C PRO A 6 -5.98 -17.29 -7.28
N LEU A 7 -4.78 -16.74 -7.39
CA LEU A 7 -4.60 -15.43 -7.98
C LEU A 7 -4.69 -15.53 -9.49
N TRP A 8 -5.23 -14.49 -10.11
CA TRP A 8 -5.25 -14.38 -11.56
C TRP A 8 -3.92 -13.79 -12.03
N THR A 9 -3.31 -14.39 -13.04
CA THR A 9 -2.06 -13.92 -13.62
C THR A 9 -2.35 -13.29 -14.97
N CYS A 10 -1.94 -12.04 -15.16
CA CYS A 10 -2.06 -11.36 -16.43
C CYS A 10 -1.07 -11.95 -17.43
N THR A 11 -1.56 -12.38 -18.58
CA THR A 11 -0.70 -12.94 -19.62
C THR A 11 0.16 -11.89 -20.31
N GLY A 12 -0.24 -10.61 -20.20
CA GLY A 12 0.50 -9.51 -20.82
C GLY A 12 1.72 -9.07 -20.04
N CYS A 13 1.66 -9.07 -18.69
CA CYS A 13 2.75 -8.58 -17.87
C CYS A 13 3.20 -9.54 -16.79
N GLY A 14 2.51 -10.66 -16.60
CA GLY A 14 2.88 -11.66 -15.61
C GLY A 14 2.55 -11.33 -14.16
N ARG A 15 1.94 -10.18 -13.91
CA ARG A 15 1.55 -9.78 -12.56
C ARG A 15 0.32 -10.56 -12.12
N THR A 16 0.21 -10.75 -10.79
CA THR A 16 -0.91 -11.48 -10.21
C THR A 16 -1.84 -10.53 -9.46
N PHE A 17 -3.13 -10.87 -9.49
CA PHE A 17 -4.17 -10.06 -8.87
C PHE A 17 -5.20 -10.97 -8.20
N ALA A 18 -5.85 -10.45 -7.17
CA ALA A 18 -6.90 -11.19 -6.49
C ALA A 18 -8.13 -11.32 -7.37
N ASN A 19 -8.41 -10.32 -8.20
CA ASN A 19 -9.57 -10.30 -9.08
C ASN A 19 -9.17 -10.70 -10.49
N ARG A 20 -9.99 -11.55 -11.09
CA ARG A 20 -9.80 -11.98 -12.47
C ARG A 20 -9.98 -10.78 -13.40
N ASN A 21 -9.11 -10.67 -14.40
CA ASN A 21 -9.14 -9.58 -15.38
C ASN A 21 -9.08 -8.18 -14.71
N GLN A 22 -8.33 -8.07 -13.64
CA GLN A 22 -8.16 -6.82 -12.92
C GLN A 22 -7.59 -5.74 -13.84
N THR A 23 -8.25 -4.58 -13.88
CA THR A 23 -7.76 -3.43 -14.62
C THR A 23 -6.44 -2.95 -14.02
N HIS A 24 -5.43 -2.81 -14.88
CA HIS A 24 -4.10 -2.37 -14.46
C HIS A 24 -3.29 -1.96 -15.68
N SER A 25 -2.13 -1.33 -15.44
CA SER A 25 -1.18 -1.05 -16.51
C SER A 25 -0.24 -2.24 -16.68
N CYS A 26 -0.09 -2.70 -17.90
CA CYS A 26 0.86 -3.76 -18.24
C CYS A 26 2.27 -3.22 -18.50
N ALA A 27 2.50 -1.93 -18.29
CA ALA A 27 3.83 -1.36 -18.49
C ALA A 27 4.86 -2.07 -17.61
N PRO A 28 6.09 -2.24 -18.08
CA PRO A 28 7.15 -2.86 -17.28
C PRO A 28 7.38 -2.10 -15.99
N LEU A 29 7.71 -2.83 -14.92
CA LEU A 29 8.09 -2.21 -13.66
C LEU A 29 9.47 -1.57 -13.80
N GLY A 30 9.64 -0.39 -13.20
CA GLY A 30 10.92 0.27 -13.13
C GLY A 30 11.72 -0.18 -11.91
N SER A 31 12.51 0.74 -11.34
CA SER A 31 13.23 0.47 -10.12
C SER A 31 12.77 1.39 -9.01
N VAL A 32 12.83 0.89 -7.78
CA VAL A 32 12.54 1.70 -6.60
C VAL A 32 13.48 2.92 -6.56
N ASP A 33 14.78 2.69 -6.83
CA ASP A 33 15.76 3.75 -6.77
C ASP A 33 15.44 4.91 -7.72
N ALA A 34 14.88 4.60 -8.89
CA ALA A 34 14.54 5.64 -9.86
C ALA A 34 13.47 6.61 -9.31
N HIS A 35 12.57 6.10 -8.45
CA HIS A 35 11.54 6.94 -7.83
C HIS A 35 12.13 7.94 -6.83
N PHE A 36 13.32 7.66 -6.31
CA PHE A 36 13.98 8.53 -5.34
C PHE A 36 15.07 9.40 -5.94
N ALA A 37 15.28 9.31 -7.26
CA ALA A 37 16.24 10.18 -7.93
C ALA A 37 15.82 11.64 -7.71
N GLY A 38 16.76 12.47 -7.23
CA GLY A 38 16.48 13.87 -6.93
C GLY A 38 15.77 14.13 -5.62
N CYS A 39 15.45 13.09 -4.85
CA CYS A 39 14.83 13.25 -3.53
C CYS A 39 15.91 13.43 -2.46
N GLY A 40 15.58 14.18 -1.39
CA GLY A 40 16.47 14.27 -0.24
C GLY A 40 16.58 12.93 0.49
N PRO A 41 17.66 12.68 1.24
CA PRO A 41 17.88 11.38 1.89
C PRO A 41 16.79 11.02 2.90
N ALA A 42 16.18 12.00 3.57
CA ALA A 42 15.10 11.72 4.51
C ALA A 42 13.87 11.08 3.84
N VAL A 43 13.62 11.37 2.57
CA VAL A 43 12.50 10.80 1.83
C VAL A 43 12.69 9.30 1.68
N ARG A 44 13.88 8.88 1.27
CA ARG A 44 14.21 7.46 1.13
C ARG A 44 14.20 6.76 2.49
N GLU A 45 14.78 7.39 3.50
CA GLU A 45 14.80 6.83 4.85
C GLU A 45 13.38 6.62 5.39
N THR A 46 12.48 7.55 5.09
CA THR A 46 11.09 7.45 5.50
C THR A 46 10.42 6.26 4.81
N PHE A 47 10.64 6.10 3.50
CA PHE A 47 10.11 4.96 2.77
C PHE A 47 10.67 3.64 3.32
N ASP A 48 11.96 3.60 3.63
CA ASP A 48 12.59 2.40 4.17
C ASP A 48 12.00 2.04 5.53
N ALA A 49 11.67 3.04 6.36
CA ALA A 49 11.01 2.81 7.64
C ALA A 49 9.60 2.22 7.45
N VAL A 50 8.84 2.76 6.48
CA VAL A 50 7.53 2.20 6.13
C VAL A 50 7.68 0.74 5.71
N LEU A 51 8.61 0.48 4.80
CA LEU A 51 8.78 -0.86 4.24
C LEU A 51 9.19 -1.87 5.32
N ALA A 52 10.07 -1.46 6.25
CA ALA A 52 10.46 -2.32 7.36
C ALA A 52 9.26 -2.68 8.24
N ALA A 53 8.39 -1.69 8.53
CA ALA A 53 7.18 -1.92 9.32
C ALA A 53 6.22 -2.89 8.61
N VAL A 54 6.06 -2.72 7.30
CA VAL A 54 5.18 -3.59 6.52
C VAL A 54 5.74 -5.02 6.44
N ARG A 55 7.05 -5.16 6.22
CA ARG A 55 7.69 -6.47 6.15
C ARG A 55 7.62 -7.23 7.47
N ALA A 56 7.50 -6.52 8.58
CA ALA A 56 7.27 -7.16 9.87
C ALA A 56 5.89 -7.83 9.95
N CYS A 57 4.94 -7.42 9.10
CA CYS A 57 3.62 -8.05 9.04
C CYS A 57 3.64 -9.34 8.22
N GLY A 58 4.53 -9.46 7.24
CA GLY A 58 4.64 -10.62 6.38
C GLY A 58 5.20 -10.27 5.01
N PRO A 59 5.18 -11.23 4.08
CA PRO A 59 5.68 -10.99 2.72
C PRO A 59 4.88 -9.91 2.01
N VAL A 60 5.57 -9.08 1.22
CA VAL A 60 4.95 -8.01 0.45
C VAL A 60 5.73 -7.84 -0.84
N ASP A 61 5.00 -7.61 -1.93
CA ASP A 61 5.59 -7.26 -3.21
C ASP A 61 5.71 -5.75 -3.30
N VAL A 62 6.89 -5.28 -3.64
CA VAL A 62 7.16 -3.85 -3.87
C VAL A 62 7.15 -3.64 -5.38
N LEU A 63 6.19 -2.85 -5.85
CA LEU A 63 5.95 -2.67 -7.28
C LEU A 63 6.28 -1.23 -7.69
N PRO A 64 7.50 -0.98 -8.20
CA PRO A 64 7.85 0.37 -8.70
C PRO A 64 7.18 0.60 -10.05
N GLU A 65 5.94 1.05 -10.00
CA GLU A 65 5.14 1.35 -11.16
C GLU A 65 5.57 2.69 -11.77
N ARG A 66 4.95 3.05 -12.87
CA ARG A 66 5.36 4.23 -13.62
C ARG A 66 5.35 5.51 -12.79
N THR A 67 4.30 5.73 -12.01
CA THR A 67 4.12 6.98 -11.28
C THR A 67 4.13 6.82 -9.76
N ARG A 68 4.26 5.60 -9.27
CA ARG A 68 4.19 5.34 -7.83
C ARG A 68 4.87 4.02 -7.49
N ILE A 69 5.16 3.83 -6.22
CA ILE A 69 5.61 2.54 -5.70
C ILE A 69 4.44 1.95 -4.93
N ALA A 70 3.89 0.84 -5.43
CA ALA A 70 2.77 0.18 -4.77
C ALA A 70 3.27 -0.96 -3.90
N LEU A 71 2.57 -1.20 -2.79
CA LEU A 71 2.78 -2.38 -1.95
C LEU A 71 1.59 -3.30 -2.14
N HIS A 72 1.87 -4.58 -2.38
CA HIS A 72 0.89 -5.55 -2.85
C HIS A 72 1.07 -6.88 -2.14
N VAL A 73 -0.05 -7.51 -1.76
CA VAL A 73 -0.08 -8.90 -1.30
C VAL A 73 -1.00 -9.67 -2.24
N ARG A 74 -2.30 -9.68 -2.00
CA ARG A 74 -3.30 -10.16 -2.96
C ARG A 74 -3.89 -8.99 -3.73
N MET A 75 -3.87 -7.81 -3.15
CA MET A 75 -4.21 -6.56 -3.81
C MET A 75 -3.28 -5.47 -3.29
N SER A 76 -3.17 -4.38 -4.02
CA SER A 76 -2.38 -3.24 -3.59
C SER A 76 -3.14 -2.53 -2.46
N PHE A 77 -2.43 -2.28 -1.36
CA PHE A 77 -3.02 -1.68 -0.17
C PHE A 77 -2.36 -0.36 0.22
N ALA A 78 -1.29 -0.01 -0.44
CA ALA A 78 -0.56 1.24 -0.20
C ALA A 78 0.17 1.64 -1.46
N ALA A 79 0.37 2.92 -1.63
CA ALA A 79 1.20 3.44 -2.71
C ALA A 79 1.91 4.70 -2.22
N PHE A 80 3.08 4.94 -2.80
CA PHE A 80 3.95 6.03 -2.40
C PHE A 80 4.44 6.78 -3.63
N MET A 81 4.40 8.12 -3.54
CA MET A 81 4.86 9.01 -4.58
C MET A 81 5.93 9.92 -3.97
N PRO A 82 7.21 9.51 -4.02
CA PRO A 82 8.28 10.32 -3.46
C PRO A 82 8.35 11.70 -4.11
N ARG A 83 8.46 12.72 -3.28
CA ARG A 83 8.68 14.09 -3.71
C ARG A 83 10.08 14.51 -3.28
N ARG A 84 10.47 15.69 -3.69
CA ARG A 84 11.82 16.16 -3.42
C ARG A 84 12.14 16.19 -1.92
N ARG A 85 11.18 16.61 -1.09
CA ARG A 85 11.40 16.84 0.33
C ARG A 85 10.47 16.08 1.26
N TRP A 86 9.55 15.27 0.71
CA TRP A 86 8.63 14.49 1.52
C TRP A 86 8.13 13.29 0.75
N LEU A 87 7.49 12.41 1.46
CA LEU A 87 6.91 11.20 0.90
C LEU A 87 5.40 11.33 0.93
N ASP A 88 4.77 11.49 -0.22
CA ASP A 88 3.33 11.41 -0.35
C ASP A 88 2.95 9.95 -0.52
N GLY A 89 1.77 9.58 -0.02
CA GLY A 89 1.28 8.24 -0.18
C GLY A 89 -0.14 8.10 0.26
N HIS A 90 -0.66 6.88 0.14
CA HIS A 90 -1.96 6.53 0.67
C HIS A 90 -1.98 5.09 1.13
N LEU A 91 -2.90 4.82 2.07
CA LEU A 91 -3.20 3.48 2.57
C LEU A 91 -4.66 3.18 2.28
N VAL A 92 -4.96 1.90 2.05
CA VAL A 92 -6.35 1.43 1.98
C VAL A 92 -6.64 0.69 3.28
N LEU A 93 -7.64 1.20 4.00
CA LEU A 93 -8.07 0.61 5.27
C LEU A 93 -9.51 0.10 5.15
N ALA A 94 -9.90 -0.81 6.03
CA ALA A 94 -11.24 -1.38 6.00
C ALA A 94 -12.27 -0.50 6.69
N ARG A 95 -11.85 0.65 7.21
CA ARG A 95 -12.70 1.60 7.94
C ARG A 95 -12.19 3.00 7.71
N ARG A 96 -13.05 3.98 7.93
CA ARG A 96 -12.64 5.37 7.90
C ARG A 96 -11.99 5.77 9.22
N ILE A 97 -10.84 6.42 9.13
CA ILE A 97 -10.16 6.98 10.30
C ILE A 97 -10.08 8.49 10.13
N ASP A 98 -10.62 9.22 11.10
CA ASP A 98 -10.53 10.67 11.14
C ASP A 98 -9.30 11.04 11.96
N SER A 99 -8.30 11.56 11.30
CA SER A 99 -7.06 11.97 11.95
C SER A 99 -6.43 13.08 11.12
N PRO A 100 -5.83 14.08 11.75
CA PRO A 100 -5.11 15.12 11.02
C PRO A 100 -3.92 14.60 10.22
N ARG A 101 -3.48 13.38 10.49
CA ARG A 101 -2.43 12.73 9.70
C ARG A 101 -2.88 12.45 8.27
N PHE A 102 -4.18 12.27 8.05
CA PHE A 102 -4.73 11.96 6.73
C PHE A 102 -5.28 13.22 6.09
N ARG A 103 -4.66 13.62 4.98
CA ARG A 103 -4.97 14.86 4.28
C ARG A 103 -6.22 14.73 3.44
N ARG A 104 -6.56 13.50 3.04
CA ARG A 104 -7.74 13.21 2.23
C ARG A 104 -8.18 11.79 2.53
N VAL A 105 -9.47 11.59 2.62
CA VAL A 105 -10.07 10.27 2.82
C VAL A 105 -11.12 10.07 1.75
N GLU A 106 -11.03 8.96 1.00
CA GLU A 106 -11.98 8.63 -0.07
C GLU A 106 -12.53 7.24 0.17
N ILE A 107 -13.85 7.12 0.17
CA ILE A 107 -14.52 5.83 0.37
C ILE A 107 -14.82 5.26 -1.02
N TYR A 108 -14.12 4.17 -1.39
CA TYR A 108 -14.36 3.48 -2.64
C TYR A 108 -15.45 2.42 -2.48
N SER A 109 -15.50 1.79 -1.32
CA SER A 109 -16.53 0.83 -0.94
C SER A 109 -16.54 0.74 0.58
N PRO A 110 -17.52 0.08 1.20
CA PRO A 110 -17.63 0.05 2.66
C PRO A 110 -16.37 -0.41 3.39
N ARG A 111 -15.56 -1.24 2.74
CA ARG A 111 -14.35 -1.78 3.37
C ARG A 111 -13.07 -1.45 2.63
N ASN A 112 -13.12 -0.45 1.77
CA ASN A 112 -11.94 0.01 1.03
C ASN A 112 -11.93 1.52 1.06
N VAL A 113 -11.28 2.06 2.08
CA VAL A 113 -11.25 3.50 2.34
C VAL A 113 -9.82 3.98 2.19
N LEU A 114 -9.60 4.84 1.20
CA LEU A 114 -8.28 5.39 0.92
C LEU A 114 -7.98 6.54 1.87
N HIS A 115 -6.80 6.53 2.46
CA HIS A 115 -6.32 7.56 3.38
C HIS A 115 -5.00 8.11 2.86
N ALA A 116 -5.02 9.31 2.35
CA ALA A 116 -3.82 9.96 1.83
C ALA A 116 -3.08 10.71 2.93
N PHE A 117 -1.75 10.64 2.88
CA PHE A 117 -0.90 11.24 3.91
C PHE A 117 0.37 11.81 3.28
N ARG A 118 1.10 12.57 4.10
CA ARG A 118 2.42 13.08 3.75
C ARG A 118 3.34 12.86 4.93
N LEU A 119 4.48 12.23 4.68
CA LEU A 119 5.49 11.98 5.70
C LEU A 119 6.74 12.79 5.37
N MET A 120 7.27 13.49 6.36
CA MET A 120 8.44 14.36 6.20
C MET A 120 9.72 13.70 6.66
N VAL A 121 9.66 12.90 7.73
CA VAL A 121 10.83 12.27 8.34
C VAL A 121 10.50 10.86 8.79
N PRO A 122 11.53 9.99 8.93
CA PRO A 122 11.28 8.60 9.36
C PRO A 122 10.59 8.48 10.72
N GLY A 123 10.81 9.44 11.62
CA GLY A 123 10.18 9.40 12.94
C GLY A 123 8.67 9.51 12.91
N GLU A 124 8.07 9.93 11.81
CA GLU A 124 6.62 9.95 11.66
C GLU A 124 6.05 8.55 11.40
N VAL A 125 6.90 7.57 11.10
CA VAL A 125 6.49 6.17 11.05
C VAL A 125 6.57 5.66 12.51
N ASP A 126 5.71 6.21 13.33
CA ASP A 126 5.66 5.92 14.76
C ASP A 126 4.71 4.74 15.04
N ALA A 127 4.45 4.48 16.32
CA ALA A 127 3.62 3.33 16.69
C ALA A 127 2.21 3.43 16.14
N GLU A 128 1.62 4.62 16.11
CA GLU A 128 0.28 4.81 15.55
C GLU A 128 0.27 4.54 14.05
N PHE A 129 1.23 5.13 13.32
CA PHE A 129 1.28 4.94 11.87
C PHE A 129 1.59 3.48 11.53
N THR A 130 2.46 2.84 12.30
CA THR A 130 2.78 1.42 12.13
C THR A 130 1.54 0.55 12.31
N ALA A 131 0.66 0.91 13.25
CA ALA A 131 -0.61 0.20 13.45
C ALA A 131 -1.51 0.36 12.22
N TYR A 132 -1.56 1.53 11.61
CA TYR A 132 -2.32 1.73 10.38
C TYR A 132 -1.74 0.92 9.22
N LEU A 133 -0.41 0.84 9.14
CA LEU A 133 0.23 0.00 8.12
C LEU A 133 -0.15 -1.47 8.28
N ALA A 134 -0.24 -1.95 9.51
CA ALA A 134 -0.65 -3.32 9.78
C ALA A 134 -2.11 -3.56 9.36
N GLU A 135 -3.01 -2.59 9.62
CA GLU A 135 -4.39 -2.68 9.16
C GLU A 135 -4.44 -2.73 7.63
N ALA A 136 -3.67 -1.87 6.97
CA ALA A 136 -3.62 -1.83 5.51
C ALA A 136 -3.09 -3.15 4.94
N TYR A 137 -2.08 -3.73 5.58
CA TYR A 137 -1.54 -5.03 5.16
C TYR A 137 -2.62 -6.10 5.17
N LEU A 138 -3.47 -6.13 6.20
CA LEU A 138 -4.58 -7.09 6.26
C LEU A 138 -5.59 -6.88 5.14
N VAL A 139 -5.82 -5.63 4.72
CA VAL A 139 -6.65 -5.35 3.55
C VAL A 139 -5.97 -5.92 2.31
N GLY A 140 -4.67 -5.68 2.15
CA GLY A 140 -3.90 -6.22 1.02
C GLY A 140 -3.94 -7.73 0.95
N ALA A 141 -3.92 -8.41 2.09
CA ALA A 141 -4.03 -9.86 2.20
C ALA A 141 -5.49 -10.33 2.08
N GLN A 142 -6.43 -9.42 2.03
CA GLN A 142 -7.88 -9.69 2.01
C GLN A 142 -8.39 -10.39 3.27
N GLU A 143 -7.68 -10.23 4.39
CA GLU A 143 -8.11 -10.78 5.67
C GLU A 143 -9.41 -10.14 6.15
N HIS A 144 -9.59 -8.85 5.86
CA HIS A 144 -10.82 -8.14 6.22
C HIS A 144 -12.05 -8.72 5.55
N LEU A 145 -11.90 -9.35 4.39
CA LEU A 145 -13.01 -10.03 3.69
C LEU A 145 -13.23 -11.43 4.23
N ARG A 146 -12.16 -12.12 4.62
CA ARG A 146 -12.27 -13.44 5.24
C ARG A 146 -13.07 -13.40 6.53
N ARG A 147 -12.85 -12.33 7.33
CA ARG A 147 -13.55 -12.21 8.61
C ARG A 147 -15.03 -11.98 8.45
N GLY A 148 -15.43 -11.16 7.46
CA GLY A 148 -16.83 -10.92 7.18
C GLY A 148 -17.64 -10.34 8.35
N PRO A 149 -18.89 -9.92 8.11
CA PRO A 149 -19.77 -9.50 9.19
C PRO A 149 -20.05 -10.67 10.13
N GLY A 150 -20.07 -10.38 11.42
CA GLY A 150 -20.37 -11.41 12.43
C GLY A 150 -19.19 -12.30 12.80
N THR A 151 -18.08 -12.21 12.12
CA THR A 151 -16.87 -12.94 12.47
C THR A 151 -16.07 -12.12 13.48
N ARG A 152 -15.67 -12.72 14.57
CA ARG A 152 -14.93 -12.07 15.63
C ARG A 152 -13.70 -12.83 16.01
#